data_99bbb780a1605e1878196588b907998d
#
_entry.id   99bbb780a1605e1878196588b907998d
#
_cell.length_a   1.000
_cell.length_b   1.000
_cell.length_c   1.000
_cell.angle_alpha   90.00
_cell.angle_beta   90.00
_cell.angle_gamma   90.00
#
_symmetry.space_group_name_H-M   'P 1'
#
loop_
_entity.id
_entity.type
_entity.pdbx_description
1 polymer ?
#
loop_
_entity_poly.entity_id
_entity_poly.type
_entity_poly.pdbx_seq_one_letter_code
_entity_poly.pdbx_strand_id
1 'polypeptide(L)'
;MGNLNGWNIGENLYEWIIDNIEPNKTILELGSGTGTIELVKHYNVFSVEQNKEYVGLEPKSNYIYAPLINYEGRKKWYDLNWWDVPSDYDLLLIDGPIGSNRRNFIDHIDMFKHLNHTKIIIDDTNRKWLS
;
A
#
# COMPACT_ATOMS: atom_id res chain seq x y z
N MET A 1 -5.04 24.69 3.78
CA MET A 1 -4.69 24.47 3.50
C MET A 1 -3.97 24.21 2.97
N GLY A 2 -3.69 24.16 2.90
CA GLY A 2 -3.19 23.94 2.37
C GLY A 2 -2.57 23.60 2.14
N ASN A 3 -2.00 23.54 2.05
CA ASN A 3 -1.34 23.13 1.47
C ASN A 3 -1.34 22.49 0.72
N LEU A 4 -1.52 22.59 0.22
CA LEU A 4 -1.99 22.14 -0.69
C LEU A 4 -1.25 22.02 -1.89
N ASN A 5 -0.32 21.56 -2.22
CA ASN A 5 0.52 21.36 -3.28
C ASN A 5 0.48 19.93 -3.62
N GLY A 6 1.40 19.38 -4.36
CA GLY A 6 1.40 18.00 -4.74
C GLY A 6 1.36 17.06 -3.57
N TRP A 7 2.02 17.38 -2.51
CA TRP A 7 1.99 16.51 -1.34
C TRP A 7 0.65 16.57 -0.62
N ASN A 8 -0.16 17.58 -0.89
CA ASN A 8 -1.49 17.65 -0.33
C ASN A 8 -2.39 16.56 -0.84
N ILE A 9 -2.09 16.01 -1.99
CA ILE A 9 -2.88 14.89 -2.49
C ILE A 9 -2.77 13.74 -1.51
N GLY A 10 -1.57 13.48 -1.00
CA GLY A 10 -1.38 12.47 0.01
C GLY A 10 -2.13 12.78 1.30
N GLU A 11 -2.15 14.05 1.68
CA GLU A 11 -2.89 14.50 2.84
C GLU A 11 -4.38 14.30 2.66
N ASN A 12 -4.90 14.65 1.48
CA ASN A 12 -6.31 14.47 1.18
C ASN A 12 -6.68 13.00 1.18
N LEU A 13 -5.82 12.15 0.68
CA LEU A 13 -6.07 10.72 0.70
C LEU A 13 -6.11 10.22 2.14
N TYR A 14 -5.19 10.65 2.97
CA TYR A 14 -5.17 10.26 4.36
C TYR A 14 -6.47 10.68 5.06
N GLU A 15 -6.92 11.90 4.81
CA GLU A 15 -8.18 12.38 5.38
C GLU A 15 -9.35 11.54 4.91
N TRP A 16 -9.36 11.17 3.63
CA TRP A 16 -10.41 10.33 3.10
C TRP A 16 -10.43 8.98 3.82
N ILE A 17 -9.25 8.42 4.06
CA ILE A 17 -9.15 7.13 4.73
C ILE A 17 -9.71 7.25 6.15
N ILE A 18 -9.31 8.29 6.88
CA ILE A 18 -9.78 8.51 8.24
C ILE A 18 -11.31 8.65 8.27
N ASP A 19 -11.88 9.33 7.27
CA ASP A 19 -13.31 9.57 7.22
C ASP A 19 -14.11 8.33 6.82
N ASN A 20 -13.50 7.40 6.10
CA ASN A 20 -14.23 6.30 5.49
C ASN A 20 -13.88 4.92 6.04
N ILE A 21 -12.77 4.78 6.74
CA ILE A 21 -12.36 3.51 7.32
C ILE A 21 -12.30 3.69 8.84
N GLU A 22 -13.05 2.88 9.56
CA GLU A 22 -13.10 2.99 11.01
C GLU A 22 -11.75 2.65 11.65
N PRO A 23 -11.47 3.24 12.81
CA PRO A 23 -10.20 2.94 13.51
C PRO A 23 -10.05 1.45 13.79
N ASN A 24 -8.81 1.03 13.87
CA ASN A 24 -8.43 -0.34 14.22
C ASN A 24 -8.73 -1.38 13.15
N LYS A 25 -9.22 -0.94 12.00
CA LYS A 25 -9.39 -1.84 10.86
C LYS A 25 -8.03 -2.16 10.25
N THR A 26 -8.00 -3.15 9.39
CA THR A 26 -6.77 -3.62 8.76
C THR A 26 -6.61 -3.00 7.39
N ILE A 27 -5.42 -2.46 7.14
CA ILE A 27 -5.05 -1.91 5.85
C ILE A 27 -3.88 -2.68 5.30
N LEU A 28 -4.01 -3.13 4.06
CA LEU A 28 -2.88 -3.70 3.33
C LEU A 28 -2.40 -2.64 2.35
N GLU A 29 -1.17 -2.16 2.54
CA GLU A 29 -0.61 -1.20 1.60
C GLU A 29 0.46 -1.86 0.76
N LEU A 30 0.45 -1.59 -0.53
CA LEU A 30 1.49 -2.03 -1.44
C LEU A 30 2.40 -0.85 -1.66
N GLY A 31 3.61 -0.93 -1.11
CA GLY A 31 4.54 0.19 -1.07
C GLY A 31 4.39 0.96 0.22
N SER A 32 5.49 1.16 0.93
CA SER A 32 5.49 1.92 2.17
C SER A 32 6.11 3.29 1.94
N GLY A 33 5.84 4.20 2.83
CA GLY A 33 6.38 5.54 2.75
C GLY A 33 5.97 6.36 3.94
N THR A 34 6.05 7.68 3.79
CA THR A 34 5.73 8.58 4.89
C THR A 34 4.27 8.45 5.33
N GLY A 35 3.38 8.05 4.42
CA GLY A 35 1.98 7.82 4.78
C GLY A 35 1.80 6.67 5.75
N THR A 36 2.71 5.68 5.72
CA THR A 36 2.67 4.57 6.65
C THR A 36 2.71 5.06 8.09
N ILE A 37 3.51 6.10 8.35
CA ILE A 37 3.67 6.68 9.69
C ILE A 37 2.32 7.16 10.23
N GLU A 38 1.50 7.74 9.35
CA GLU A 38 0.20 8.25 9.77
C GLU A 38 -0.80 7.11 9.95
N LEU A 39 -0.77 6.15 9.04
CA LEU A 39 -1.76 5.07 9.07
C LEU A 39 -1.63 4.20 10.31
N VAL A 40 -0.40 3.92 10.75
CA VAL A 40 -0.21 3.04 11.91
C VAL A 40 -0.72 3.66 13.21
N LYS A 41 -0.98 4.96 13.22
CA LYS A 41 -1.55 5.62 14.39
C LYS A 41 -3.00 5.19 14.66
N HIS A 42 -3.69 4.73 13.61
CA HIS A 42 -5.12 4.46 13.69
C HIS A 42 -5.52 3.07 13.26
N TYR A 43 -4.66 2.37 12.52
CA TYR A 43 -5.02 1.13 11.85
C TYR A 43 -4.00 0.04 12.09
N ASN A 44 -4.42 -1.19 11.86
CA ASN A 44 -3.53 -2.33 11.80
C ASN A 44 -3.00 -2.41 10.38
N VAL A 45 -1.74 -2.05 10.16
CA VAL A 45 -1.19 -1.90 8.82
C VAL A 45 -0.23 -3.03 8.47
N PHE A 46 -0.40 -3.58 7.29
CA PHE A 46 0.55 -4.51 6.68
C PHE A 46 1.12 -3.82 5.45
N SER A 47 2.44 -3.76 5.36
CA SER A 47 3.12 -3.00 4.30
C SER A 47 3.96 -3.96 3.46
N VAL A 48 3.58 -4.13 2.21
CA VAL A 48 4.36 -4.88 1.25
C VAL A 48 5.39 -3.93 0.66
N GLU A 49 6.66 -4.27 0.77
CA GLU A 49 7.74 -3.36 0.38
C GLU A 49 8.76 -4.07 -0.48
N GLN A 50 9.07 -3.50 -1.64
CA GLN A 50 10.04 -4.06 -2.57
C GLN A 50 11.48 -3.70 -2.22
N ASN A 51 11.69 -2.58 -1.54
CA ASN A 51 13.01 -2.09 -1.20
C ASN A 51 13.38 -2.56 0.18
N LYS A 52 14.38 -3.44 0.23
CA LYS A 52 14.80 -4.05 1.48
C LYS A 52 15.19 -3.01 2.51
N GLU A 53 15.73 -1.88 2.07
CA GLU A 53 16.17 -0.83 2.99
C GLU A 53 15.00 -0.14 3.68
N TYR A 54 13.82 -0.23 3.10
CA TYR A 54 12.64 0.41 3.67
C TYR A 54 11.86 -0.52 4.60
N VAL A 55 12.18 -1.80 4.56
CA VAL A 55 11.48 -2.78 5.40
C VAL A 55 11.77 -2.47 6.87
N GLY A 56 10.69 -2.26 7.62
CA GLY A 56 10.81 -2.00 9.05
C GLY A 56 11.06 -0.55 9.42
N LEU A 57 11.08 0.37 8.45
CA LEU A 57 11.33 1.77 8.78
C LEU A 57 10.27 2.34 9.71
N GLU A 58 9.02 1.89 9.57
CA GLU A 58 8.01 2.23 10.53
C GLU A 58 7.74 1.00 11.39
N PRO A 59 8.30 0.92 12.60
CA PRO A 59 8.24 -0.32 13.37
C PRO A 59 6.84 -0.76 13.77
N LYS A 60 5.86 0.13 13.70
CA LYS A 60 4.49 -0.24 14.04
C LYS A 60 3.73 -0.91 12.91
N SER A 61 4.29 -0.91 11.70
CA SER A 61 3.68 -1.64 10.60
C SER A 61 4.21 -3.06 10.53
N ASN A 62 3.39 -3.95 10.01
CA ASN A 62 3.77 -5.33 9.76
C ASN A 62 4.31 -5.41 8.33
N TYR A 63 5.63 -5.53 8.19
CA TYR A 63 6.25 -5.50 6.87
C TYR A 63 6.30 -6.89 6.23
N ILE A 64 6.09 -6.90 4.94
CA ILE A 64 6.26 -8.08 4.09
C ILE A 64 7.22 -7.67 2.99
N TYR A 65 8.42 -8.22 3.01
CA TYR A 65 9.40 -7.93 1.97
C TYR A 65 9.05 -8.72 0.72
N ALA A 66 8.90 -8.04 -0.40
CA ALA A 66 8.52 -8.68 -1.65
C ALA A 66 9.22 -7.97 -2.80
N PRO A 67 10.38 -8.46 -3.24
CA PRO A 67 11.08 -7.82 -4.35
C PRO A 67 10.24 -7.92 -5.62
N LEU A 68 10.49 -7.03 -6.56
CA LEU A 68 9.82 -7.09 -7.86
C LEU A 68 10.47 -8.14 -8.72
N ILE A 69 9.64 -8.96 -9.36
CA ILE A 69 10.12 -9.97 -10.28
C ILE A 69 9.31 -9.91 -11.57
N ASN A 70 9.85 -10.51 -12.62
CA ASN A 70 9.14 -10.64 -13.89
C ASN A 70 8.29 -11.90 -13.82
N TYR A 71 7.03 -11.75 -14.21
CA TYR A 71 6.13 -12.89 -14.30
C TYR A 71 5.96 -13.24 -15.79
N GLU A 72 6.09 -14.48 -16.10
CA GLU A 72 5.94 -14.92 -17.48
C GLU A 72 4.54 -14.60 -17.97
N GLY A 73 4.45 -13.88 -19.09
CA GLY A 73 3.18 -13.51 -19.66
C GLY A 73 2.42 -12.43 -18.92
N ARG A 74 3.05 -11.82 -17.92
CA ARG A 74 2.41 -10.79 -17.10
C ARG A 74 3.38 -9.65 -16.84
N LYS A 75 2.84 -8.55 -16.31
CA LYS A 75 3.64 -7.40 -15.95
C LYS A 75 4.45 -7.66 -14.70
N LYS A 76 5.54 -6.93 -14.55
CA LYS A 76 6.39 -7.01 -13.37
C LYS A 76 5.59 -6.66 -12.10
N TRP A 77 5.83 -7.38 -11.04
CA TRP A 77 5.07 -7.21 -9.81
C TRP A 77 5.83 -7.77 -8.63
N TYR A 78 5.29 -7.60 -7.46
CA TYR A 78 5.87 -8.14 -6.23
C TYR A 78 5.95 -9.67 -6.28
N ASP A 79 7.02 -10.20 -5.73
CA ASP A 79 7.16 -11.66 -5.53
C ASP A 79 6.36 -12.04 -4.29
N LEU A 80 5.08 -12.28 -4.48
CA LEU A 80 4.12 -12.36 -3.40
C LEU A 80 3.04 -13.35 -3.79
N ASN A 81 2.60 -14.13 -2.80
CA ASN A 81 1.49 -15.05 -2.99
C ASN A 81 0.34 -14.60 -2.09
N TRP A 82 -0.87 -15.06 -2.41
CA TRP A 82 -2.05 -14.63 -1.65
C TRP A 82 -1.95 -14.97 -0.16
N TRP A 83 -1.21 -16.01 0.18
CA TRP A 83 -1.07 -16.41 1.58
C TRP A 83 -0.03 -15.60 2.33
N ASP A 84 0.73 -14.77 1.64
CA ASP A 84 1.71 -13.90 2.29
C ASP A 84 1.05 -12.67 2.90
N VAL A 85 -0.16 -12.37 2.50
CA VAL A 85 -0.89 -11.19 2.96
C VAL A 85 -1.96 -11.63 3.95
N PRO A 86 -2.49 -10.71 4.77
CA PRO A 86 -3.54 -11.09 5.69
C PRO A 86 -4.76 -11.61 4.95
N SER A 87 -5.49 -12.49 5.59
CA SER A 87 -6.65 -13.12 4.97
C SER A 87 -7.83 -12.17 4.85
N ASP A 88 -7.82 -11.07 5.59
CA ASP A 88 -8.90 -10.11 5.59
C ASP A 88 -8.34 -8.72 5.82
N TYR A 89 -8.80 -7.75 5.05
CA TYR A 89 -8.41 -6.37 5.21
C TYR A 89 -9.50 -5.48 4.62
N ASP A 90 -9.63 -4.29 5.17
CA ASP A 90 -10.73 -3.40 4.85
C ASP A 90 -10.36 -2.38 3.78
N LEU A 91 -9.08 -2.16 3.59
CA LEU A 91 -8.58 -1.27 2.55
C LEU A 91 -7.33 -1.88 1.92
N LEU A 92 -7.29 -1.87 0.62
CA LEU A 92 -6.08 -2.17 -0.15
C LEU A 92 -5.62 -0.87 -0.77
N LEU A 93 -4.49 -0.38 -0.29
CA LEU A 93 -3.91 0.88 -0.77
C LEU A 93 -2.72 0.57 -1.65
N ILE A 94 -2.80 0.93 -2.92
CA ILE A 94 -1.78 0.63 -3.89
C ILE A 94 -0.97 1.89 -4.15
N ASP A 95 0.17 1.99 -3.49
CA ASP A 95 1.07 3.13 -3.58
C ASP A 95 2.42 2.72 -4.16
N GLY A 96 2.53 1.52 -4.60
CA GLY A 96 3.70 0.96 -5.25
C GLY A 96 3.27 -0.08 -6.26
N PRO A 97 4.20 -0.63 -6.97
CA PRO A 97 5.64 -0.37 -6.95
C PRO A 97 5.97 1.00 -7.50
N ILE A 98 7.23 1.40 -7.29
CA ILE A 98 7.73 2.69 -7.75
C ILE A 98 7.57 2.83 -9.26
N GLY A 99 7.23 4.06 -9.68
CA GLY A 99 7.12 4.39 -11.08
C GLY A 99 5.75 4.05 -11.62
N SER A 100 5.70 3.65 -12.88
CA SER A 100 4.44 3.42 -13.57
C SER A 100 3.85 2.05 -13.27
N ASN A 101 4.51 1.27 -12.47
CA ASN A 101 4.16 -0.14 -12.33
C ASN A 101 2.93 -0.41 -11.49
N ARG A 102 2.39 0.61 -10.78
CA ARG A 102 1.24 0.31 -9.92
C ARG A 102 -0.01 -0.06 -10.71
N ARG A 103 -0.10 0.35 -11.97
CA ARG A 103 -1.20 -0.10 -12.82
C ARG A 103 -1.11 -1.58 -13.15
N ASN A 104 0.04 -2.17 -12.92
CA ASN A 104 0.21 -3.60 -13.13
C ASN A 104 -0.63 -4.42 -12.17
N PHE A 105 -1.20 -3.78 -11.15
CA PHE A 105 -2.11 -4.44 -10.24
C PHE A 105 -3.21 -5.21 -10.98
N ILE A 106 -3.69 -4.67 -12.09
CA ILE A 106 -4.76 -5.32 -12.84
C ILE A 106 -4.34 -6.71 -13.31
N ASP A 107 -3.07 -6.86 -13.72
CA ASP A 107 -2.55 -8.15 -14.17
C ASP A 107 -2.43 -9.17 -13.03
N HIS A 108 -2.43 -8.70 -11.80
CA HIS A 108 -2.14 -9.55 -10.64
C HIS A 108 -3.26 -9.53 -9.61
N ILE A 109 -4.45 -9.11 -10.04
CA ILE A 109 -5.57 -8.95 -9.12
C ILE A 109 -5.96 -10.27 -8.45
N ASP A 110 -5.65 -11.39 -9.11
CA ASP A 110 -5.96 -12.71 -8.57
C ASP A 110 -5.15 -13.08 -7.34
N MET A 111 -4.06 -12.34 -7.04
CA MET A 111 -3.33 -12.54 -5.78
C MET A 111 -4.15 -12.13 -4.57
N PHE A 112 -5.20 -11.34 -4.77
CA PHE A 112 -5.94 -10.72 -3.67
C PHE A 112 -7.36 -11.24 -3.65
N LYS A 113 -7.50 -12.51 -3.28
CA LYS A 113 -8.75 -13.25 -3.45
C LYS A 113 -9.87 -12.83 -2.50
N HIS A 114 -9.57 -12.09 -1.45
CA HIS A 114 -10.55 -11.79 -0.41
C HIS A 114 -11.01 -10.34 -0.48
N LEU A 115 -11.36 -9.87 -1.68
CA LEU A 115 -11.65 -8.45 -1.89
C LEU A 115 -13.13 -8.07 -1.84
N ASN A 116 -14.02 -8.97 -1.44
CA ASN A 116 -15.47 -8.72 -1.55
C ASN A 116 -15.93 -7.46 -0.83
N HIS A 117 -15.39 -7.16 0.33
CA HIS A 117 -15.79 -6.00 1.12
C HIS A 117 -14.70 -4.94 1.18
N THR A 118 -13.58 -5.16 0.51
CA THR A 118 -12.40 -4.32 0.62
C THR A 118 -12.51 -3.13 -0.31
N LYS A 119 -12.24 -1.94 0.20
CA LYS A 119 -12.07 -0.77 -0.65
C LYS A 119 -10.68 -0.80 -1.25
N ILE A 120 -10.57 -0.36 -2.49
CA ILE A 120 -9.29 -0.38 -3.21
C ILE A 120 -8.99 1.03 -3.68
N ILE A 121 -7.82 1.54 -3.34
CA ILE A 121 -7.37 2.86 -3.77
C ILE A 121 -6.03 2.72 -4.44
N ILE A 122 -5.91 3.31 -5.62
CA ILE A 122 -4.62 3.38 -6.32
C ILE A 122 -4.14 4.83 -6.20
N ASP A 123 -3.01 5.00 -5.55
CA ASP A 123 -2.45 6.32 -5.30
C ASP A 123 -1.28 6.55 -6.24
N ASP A 124 -1.41 7.55 -7.09
CA ASP A 124 -0.38 7.88 -8.07
C ASP A 124 0.57 8.95 -7.60
N THR A 125 0.51 9.35 -6.34
CA THR A 125 1.33 10.45 -5.87
C THR A 125 2.79 10.06 -5.70
N ASN A 126 3.12 8.80 -5.80
CA ASN A 126 4.51 8.37 -5.77
C ASN A 126 5.22 8.81 -4.48
N ARG A 127 4.53 8.66 -3.37
CA ARG A 127 5.08 9.03 -2.07
C ARG A 127 6.21 8.09 -1.69
N LYS A 128 7.27 8.66 -1.15
CA LYS A 128 8.45 7.89 -0.75
C LYS A 128 8.83 8.29 0.65
N TRP A 129 9.70 7.51 1.24
CA TRP A 129 10.33 7.91 2.48
C TRP A 129 11.20 9.12 2.20
N LEU A 130 11.13 10.10 3.08
CA LEU A 130 11.96 11.28 2.93
C LEU A 130 13.40 10.93 3.20
N SER A 131 14.24 11.48 2.41
CA SER A 131 15.66 11.28 2.59
C SER A 131 16.30 12.50 3.22
#